data_e575b93ad99c719ffcfcc0a873066f61
#
_entry.id   e575b93ad99c719ffcfcc0a873066f61
#
_cell.length_a   1.000
_cell.length_b   1.000
_cell.length_c   1.000
_cell.angle_alpha   90.00
_cell.angle_beta   90.00
_cell.angle_gamma   90.00
#
_symmetry.space_group_name_H-M   'P 1'
#
loop_
_entity.id
_entity.type
_entity.pdbx_description
1 polymer ?
#
loop_
_entity_poly.entity_id
_entity_poly.type
_entity_poly.pdbx_seq_one_letter_code
_entity_poly.pdbx_strand_id
1 'polypeptide(L)'
;MKKPLIVLTGPTAAGKTHLSIALAKAVNGEIISADSMQVYKYMDIGSAKIRPEEMQGVKHYLVDELLPEEEFHIVKFQQMAKAAMKEIYAKGKIPILVGGTGFYIQAITKDIDFTQAEQEDGYRQELEQLAAEKGNEYLHQMLLEVDPVSAKEIHANNVKRVIRALEFYHQNHFPISAHNQEQKEHETPYNLAYFVLNVPRDLLYKRIDDRIDEMLEKGLLEEVQKLKSMGYHRGMVSMQGLGYKEILAYLDGEYPLEEAVRILKRDTRHFAKRQLTWFRREKDTIWMNKDEFDYNEDLILEKMLEICREREIL
;
A
#
# COMPACT_ATOMS: atom_id res chain seq x y z
N MET A 1 10.66 -25.11 11.23
CA MET A 1 9.51 -24.28 11.64
C MET A 1 9.44 -23.03 10.73
N LYS A 2 8.23 -22.59 10.33
CA LYS A 2 8.04 -21.33 9.60
C LYS A 2 8.41 -20.15 10.54
N LYS A 3 9.05 -19.11 9.99
CA LYS A 3 9.41 -17.91 10.77
C LYS A 3 8.18 -17.09 11.13
N PRO A 4 8.09 -16.50 12.34
CA PRO A 4 6.93 -15.70 12.74
C PRO A 4 6.84 -14.38 11.95
N LEU A 5 5.64 -14.00 11.54
CA LEU A 5 5.34 -12.72 10.92
C LEU A 5 3.98 -12.23 11.42
N ILE A 6 3.92 -10.99 11.89
CA ILE A 6 2.65 -10.35 12.23
C ILE A 6 2.34 -9.29 11.17
N VAL A 7 1.10 -9.26 10.73
CA VAL A 7 0.57 -8.20 9.85
C VAL A 7 -0.53 -7.46 10.58
N LEU A 8 -0.40 -6.14 10.66
CA LEU A 8 -1.45 -5.25 11.14
C LEU A 8 -1.84 -4.27 10.05
N THR A 9 -2.97 -4.52 9.44
CA THR A 9 -3.48 -3.73 8.32
C THR A 9 -4.88 -3.17 8.61
N GLY A 10 -5.45 -2.52 7.62
CA GLY A 10 -6.77 -1.91 7.65
C GLY A 10 -6.81 -0.62 6.83
N PRO A 11 -7.98 -0.01 6.65
CA PRO A 11 -8.10 1.22 5.86
C PRO A 11 -7.33 2.38 6.51
N THR A 12 -7.07 3.42 5.72
CA THR A 12 -6.56 4.68 6.27
C THR A 12 -7.53 5.19 7.33
N ALA A 13 -7.03 5.92 8.34
CA ALA A 13 -7.79 6.43 9.49
C ALA A 13 -8.43 5.37 10.42
N ALA A 14 -8.10 4.08 10.29
CA ALA A 14 -8.57 3.04 11.22
C ALA A 14 -7.83 3.04 12.58
N GLY A 15 -6.73 3.78 12.73
CA GLY A 15 -5.98 3.88 14.00
C GLY A 15 -4.89 2.81 14.15
N LYS A 16 -4.25 2.38 13.05
CA LYS A 16 -3.17 1.37 13.06
C LYS A 16 -1.92 1.79 13.83
N THR A 17 -1.51 3.06 13.71
CA THR A 17 -0.21 3.54 14.18
C THR A 17 -0.02 3.34 15.68
N HIS A 18 -0.95 3.78 16.51
CA HIS A 18 -0.84 3.64 17.97
C HIS A 18 -0.84 2.17 18.39
N LEU A 19 -1.78 1.38 17.87
CA LEU A 19 -1.90 -0.04 18.18
C LEU A 19 -0.66 -0.84 17.74
N SER A 20 -0.03 -0.46 16.60
CA SER A 20 1.17 -1.15 16.11
C SER A 20 2.37 -0.97 17.03
N ILE A 21 2.51 0.19 17.66
CA ILE A 21 3.59 0.47 18.62
C ILE A 21 3.38 -0.35 19.90
N ALA A 22 2.14 -0.35 20.43
CA ALA A 22 1.80 -1.17 21.61
C ALA A 22 2.04 -2.66 21.34
N LEU A 23 1.61 -3.16 20.18
CA LEU A 23 1.87 -4.53 19.75
C LEU A 23 3.37 -4.82 19.65
N ALA A 24 4.15 -3.95 18.99
CA ALA A 24 5.59 -4.13 18.82
C ALA A 24 6.32 -4.22 20.16
N LYS A 25 5.95 -3.39 21.13
CA LYS A 25 6.49 -3.46 22.49
C LYS A 25 6.15 -4.77 23.20
N ALA A 26 4.90 -5.20 23.06
CA ALA A 26 4.41 -6.41 23.75
C ALA A 26 5.05 -7.71 23.21
N VAL A 27 5.39 -7.76 21.91
CA VAL A 27 5.96 -8.96 21.27
C VAL A 27 7.46 -8.87 21.00
N ASN A 28 8.16 -7.87 21.54
CA ASN A 28 9.56 -7.58 21.22
C ASN A 28 9.80 -7.50 19.70
N GLY A 29 8.91 -6.79 18.99
CA GLY A 29 8.93 -6.66 17.53
C GLY A 29 9.52 -5.35 17.04
N GLU A 30 9.78 -5.28 15.72
CA GLU A 30 10.10 -4.06 14.99
C GLU A 30 9.15 -3.92 13.79
N ILE A 31 8.86 -2.69 13.39
CA ILE A 31 7.82 -2.39 12.40
C ILE A 31 8.44 -2.19 11.01
N ILE A 32 7.79 -2.75 9.99
CA ILE A 32 8.07 -2.50 8.58
C ILE A 32 6.84 -1.83 7.97
N SER A 33 7.00 -0.61 7.46
CA SER A 33 5.89 0.12 6.83
C SER A 33 5.53 -0.49 5.48
N ALA A 34 4.29 -0.94 5.33
CA ALA A 34 3.67 -1.35 4.06
C ALA A 34 2.77 -0.22 3.52
N ASP A 35 3.29 0.99 3.53
CA ASP A 35 2.68 2.18 2.94
C ASP A 35 3.53 2.65 1.75
N SER A 36 2.89 3.01 0.65
CA SER A 36 3.60 3.41 -0.57
C SER A 36 4.11 4.85 -0.55
N MET A 37 3.75 5.63 0.47
CA MET A 37 4.08 7.06 0.54
C MET A 37 5.04 7.41 1.69
N GLN A 38 4.94 6.71 2.83
CA GLN A 38 5.76 7.02 4.02
C GLN A 38 7.26 6.77 3.84
N VAL A 39 7.64 6.03 2.81
CA VAL A 39 9.04 5.77 2.45
C VAL A 39 9.75 7.02 1.95
N TYR A 40 9.02 8.00 1.42
CA TYR A 40 9.60 9.20 0.81
C TYR A 40 9.92 10.27 1.83
N LYS A 41 11.13 10.82 1.76
CA LYS A 41 11.57 12.00 2.52
C LYS A 41 10.75 13.23 2.12
N TYR A 42 10.59 14.16 3.06
CA TYR A 42 9.88 15.43 2.88
C TYR A 42 8.37 15.33 2.66
N MET A 43 7.84 14.13 2.61
CA MET A 43 6.41 13.85 2.42
C MET A 43 5.82 13.36 3.75
N ASP A 44 5.63 14.30 4.70
CA ASP A 44 5.36 13.96 6.10
C ASP A 44 3.88 14.11 6.45
N ILE A 45 3.30 15.28 6.18
CA ILE A 45 1.93 15.60 6.55
C ILE A 45 0.94 14.83 5.65
N GLY A 46 1.09 14.95 4.33
CA GLY A 46 0.17 14.31 3.38
C GLY A 46 0.19 12.78 3.42
N SER A 47 1.31 12.17 3.77
CA SER A 47 1.42 10.73 3.98
C SER A 47 1.01 10.27 5.39
N ALA A 48 0.74 11.21 6.30
CA ALA A 48 0.56 10.99 7.73
C ALA A 48 1.67 10.10 8.31
N LYS A 49 2.91 10.45 7.97
CA LYS A 49 4.10 9.74 8.41
C LYS A 49 4.24 9.79 9.93
N ILE A 50 4.63 8.68 10.52
CA ILE A 50 4.94 8.63 11.94
C ILE A 50 6.20 9.44 12.24
N ARG A 51 6.16 10.27 13.28
CA ARG A 51 7.31 11.07 13.72
C ARG A 51 8.20 10.27 14.66
N PRO A 52 9.51 10.60 14.75
CA PRO A 52 10.43 9.90 15.63
C PRO A 52 9.97 9.82 17.10
N GLU A 53 9.40 10.91 17.64
CA GLU A 53 8.85 10.96 18.99
C GLU A 53 7.64 10.04 19.20
N GLU A 54 6.84 9.84 18.15
CA GLU A 54 5.67 8.96 18.17
C GLU A 54 6.06 7.48 18.11
N MET A 55 7.25 7.14 17.59
CA MET A 55 7.76 5.78 17.49
C MET A 55 8.05 5.14 18.86
N GLN A 56 8.21 5.93 19.89
CA GLN A 56 8.40 5.49 21.30
C GLN A 56 9.50 4.41 21.46
N GLY A 57 10.59 4.54 20.71
CA GLY A 57 11.73 3.60 20.75
C GLY A 57 11.56 2.34 19.92
N VAL A 58 10.42 2.13 19.26
CA VAL A 58 10.21 1.03 18.31
C VAL A 58 10.84 1.40 16.97
N LYS A 59 11.75 0.57 16.46
CA LYS A 59 12.36 0.82 15.14
C LYS A 59 11.33 0.59 14.02
N HIS A 60 11.25 1.57 13.11
CA HIS A 60 10.45 1.50 11.88
C HIS A 60 11.39 1.46 10.68
N TYR A 61 11.10 0.56 9.74
CA TYR A 61 11.78 0.41 8.45
C TYR A 61 10.86 0.87 7.33
N LEU A 62 11.42 1.28 6.22
CA LEU A 62 10.71 1.80 5.04
C LEU A 62 9.93 3.08 5.36
N VAL A 63 10.52 3.93 6.18
CA VAL A 63 10.05 5.28 6.52
C VAL A 63 11.21 6.24 6.31
N ASP A 64 11.03 7.32 5.54
CA ASP A 64 12.07 8.32 5.24
C ASP A 64 13.35 7.79 4.57
N GLU A 65 13.24 6.78 3.74
CA GLU A 65 14.42 6.15 3.14
C GLU A 65 14.75 6.67 1.73
N LEU A 66 13.73 7.03 0.94
CA LEU A 66 13.89 7.42 -0.48
C LEU A 66 13.61 8.89 -0.71
N LEU A 67 14.25 9.47 -1.74
CA LEU A 67 13.89 10.79 -2.24
C LEU A 67 12.66 10.69 -3.17
N PRO A 68 11.84 11.76 -3.29
CA PRO A 68 10.62 11.71 -4.12
C PRO A 68 10.86 11.44 -5.62
N GLU A 69 12.04 11.69 -6.15
CA GLU A 69 12.42 11.35 -7.52
C GLU A 69 12.75 9.86 -7.73
N GLU A 70 12.99 9.12 -6.65
CA GLU A 70 13.29 7.70 -6.75
C GLU A 70 12.00 6.89 -6.94
N GLU A 71 12.03 5.93 -7.85
CA GLU A 71 10.91 5.04 -8.03
C GLU A 71 10.77 4.05 -6.87
N PHE A 72 9.55 3.91 -6.36
CA PHE A 72 9.19 2.93 -5.36
C PHE A 72 8.04 2.06 -5.84
N HIS A 73 8.39 0.93 -6.41
CA HIS A 73 7.47 -0.07 -6.94
C HIS A 73 7.50 -1.36 -6.08
N ILE A 74 6.62 -2.29 -6.40
CA ILE A 74 6.41 -3.51 -5.60
C ILE A 74 7.68 -4.35 -5.43
N VAL A 75 8.52 -4.45 -6.45
CA VAL A 75 9.77 -5.22 -6.39
C VAL A 75 10.75 -4.58 -5.41
N LYS A 76 10.97 -3.26 -5.52
CA LYS A 76 11.83 -2.50 -4.59
C LYS A 76 11.30 -2.60 -3.16
N PHE A 77 9.98 -2.47 -2.97
CA PHE A 77 9.36 -2.69 -1.66
C PHE A 77 9.68 -4.08 -1.11
N GLN A 78 9.46 -5.15 -1.90
CA GLN A 78 9.70 -6.51 -1.45
C GLN A 78 11.17 -6.75 -1.07
N GLN A 79 12.10 -6.26 -1.86
CA GLN A 79 13.54 -6.36 -1.57
C GLN A 79 13.90 -5.66 -0.26
N MET A 80 13.47 -4.41 -0.07
CA MET A 80 13.73 -3.64 1.15
C MET A 80 13.06 -4.28 2.36
N ALA A 81 11.80 -4.72 2.24
CA ALA A 81 11.08 -5.38 3.33
C ALA A 81 11.73 -6.71 3.73
N LYS A 82 12.14 -7.55 2.77
CA LYS A 82 12.87 -8.80 3.06
C LYS A 82 14.23 -8.53 3.73
N ALA A 83 14.95 -7.48 3.33
CA ALA A 83 16.20 -7.07 3.98
C ALA A 83 15.94 -6.64 5.44
N ALA A 84 14.91 -5.82 5.68
CA ALA A 84 14.48 -5.43 7.01
C ALA A 84 14.08 -6.65 7.87
N MET A 85 13.29 -7.57 7.32
CA MET A 85 12.91 -8.82 8.02
C MET A 85 14.14 -9.64 8.42
N LYS A 86 15.13 -9.76 7.53
CA LYS A 86 16.38 -10.48 7.82
C LYS A 86 17.13 -9.84 9.00
N GLU A 87 17.20 -8.51 9.04
CA GLU A 87 17.82 -7.77 10.15
C GLU A 87 17.05 -7.96 11.46
N ILE A 88 15.71 -7.90 11.42
CA ILE A 88 14.85 -8.09 12.59
C ILE A 88 15.01 -9.50 13.16
N TYR A 89 14.97 -10.54 12.33
CA TYR A 89 15.19 -11.91 12.77
C TYR A 89 16.59 -12.15 13.34
N ALA A 90 17.62 -11.50 12.77
CA ALA A 90 18.99 -11.60 13.30
C ALA A 90 19.14 -11.04 14.72
N LYS A 91 18.26 -10.14 15.12
CA LYS A 91 18.16 -9.59 16.49
C LYS A 91 17.30 -10.44 17.43
N GLY A 92 16.77 -11.58 16.98
CA GLY A 92 15.81 -12.38 17.74
C GLY A 92 14.47 -11.70 17.96
N LYS A 93 14.08 -10.76 17.08
CA LYS A 93 12.82 -10.01 17.16
C LYS A 93 11.81 -10.48 16.11
N ILE A 94 10.54 -10.08 16.30
CA ILE A 94 9.44 -10.41 15.40
C ILE A 94 9.18 -9.24 14.44
N PRO A 95 9.23 -9.44 13.11
CA PRO A 95 8.81 -8.41 12.17
C PRO A 95 7.29 -8.22 12.19
N ILE A 96 6.87 -6.95 12.20
CA ILE A 96 5.47 -6.55 12.15
C ILE A 96 5.29 -5.70 10.90
N LEU A 97 4.55 -6.21 9.92
CA LEU A 97 4.25 -5.49 8.68
C LEU A 97 3.00 -4.63 8.91
N VAL A 98 3.15 -3.30 8.87
CA VAL A 98 2.08 -2.35 9.19
C VAL A 98 1.79 -1.45 8.01
N GLY A 99 0.55 -1.42 7.52
CA GLY A 99 0.21 -0.52 6.42
C GLY A 99 -1.16 -0.77 5.81
N GLY A 100 -1.44 -0.04 4.75
CA GLY A 100 -2.72 -0.11 4.02
C GLY A 100 -2.60 -0.57 2.58
N THR A 101 -1.38 -0.80 2.06
CA THR A 101 -1.14 -1.21 0.68
C THR A 101 -1.22 -2.73 0.55
N GLY A 102 -2.43 -3.24 0.31
CA GLY A 102 -2.70 -4.68 0.32
C GLY A 102 -1.80 -5.48 -0.60
N PHE A 103 -1.47 -4.97 -1.80
CA PHE A 103 -0.57 -5.64 -2.73
C PHE A 103 0.87 -5.76 -2.19
N TYR A 104 1.35 -4.77 -1.42
CA TYR A 104 2.65 -4.84 -0.75
C TYR A 104 2.66 -5.94 0.32
N ILE A 105 1.60 -5.99 1.12
CA ILE A 105 1.44 -7.03 2.14
C ILE A 105 1.41 -8.41 1.49
N GLN A 106 0.63 -8.59 0.43
CA GLN A 106 0.53 -9.84 -0.30
C GLN A 106 1.89 -10.28 -0.89
N ALA A 107 2.67 -9.34 -1.44
CA ALA A 107 4.01 -9.62 -1.98
C ALA A 107 4.95 -10.27 -0.95
N ILE A 108 4.81 -9.91 0.33
CA ILE A 108 5.58 -10.52 1.43
C ILE A 108 4.92 -11.81 1.91
N THR A 109 3.62 -11.76 2.23
CA THR A 109 2.93 -12.91 2.86
C THR A 109 2.81 -14.13 1.96
N LYS A 110 2.79 -13.94 0.64
CA LYS A 110 2.78 -14.99 -0.38
C LYS A 110 4.14 -15.24 -1.03
N ASP A 111 5.15 -14.45 -0.67
CA ASP A 111 6.49 -14.49 -1.27
C ASP A 111 6.45 -14.47 -2.80
N ILE A 112 5.66 -13.54 -3.36
CA ILE A 112 5.43 -13.46 -4.80
C ILE A 112 6.75 -13.30 -5.55
N ASP A 113 6.96 -14.09 -6.57
CA ASP A 113 8.11 -13.98 -7.46
C ASP A 113 7.87 -12.90 -8.52
N PHE A 114 8.69 -11.85 -8.50
CA PHE A 114 8.67 -10.75 -9.47
C PHE A 114 9.86 -10.79 -10.43
N THR A 115 10.72 -11.80 -10.38
CA THR A 115 11.99 -11.85 -11.15
C THR A 115 11.79 -11.87 -12.66
N GLN A 116 10.58 -12.16 -13.14
CA GLN A 116 10.24 -12.22 -14.56
C GLN A 116 9.83 -10.87 -15.17
N ALA A 117 10.04 -9.75 -14.45
CA ALA A 117 9.49 -8.42 -14.83
C ALA A 117 10.57 -7.39 -15.29
N GLU A 118 11.83 -7.78 -15.45
CA GLU A 118 12.96 -6.82 -15.44
C GLU A 118 13.63 -6.52 -16.79
N GLN A 119 13.00 -6.78 -17.91
CA GLN A 119 13.59 -6.30 -19.18
C GLN A 119 12.78 -5.14 -19.75
N GLU A 120 13.31 -3.93 -19.63
CA GLU A 120 12.90 -2.80 -20.45
C GLU A 120 13.40 -3.03 -21.90
N ASP A 121 12.57 -3.66 -22.71
CA ASP A 121 12.85 -3.96 -24.12
C ASP A 121 12.25 -2.93 -25.09
N GLY A 122 11.70 -1.83 -24.56
CA GLY A 122 10.99 -0.81 -25.35
C GLY A 122 9.53 -1.19 -25.71
N TYR A 123 9.12 -2.42 -25.50
CA TYR A 123 7.79 -2.89 -25.87
C TYR A 123 6.66 -2.13 -25.17
N ARG A 124 6.88 -1.67 -23.94
CA ARG A 124 5.93 -0.78 -23.26
C ARG A 124 5.66 0.49 -24.05
N GLN A 125 6.71 1.13 -24.55
CA GLN A 125 6.60 2.37 -25.31
C GLN A 125 5.85 2.14 -26.63
N GLU A 126 6.09 1.02 -27.29
CA GLU A 126 5.36 0.61 -28.49
C GLU A 126 3.86 0.43 -28.19
N LEU A 127 3.52 -0.23 -27.06
CA LEU A 127 2.12 -0.42 -26.65
C LEU A 127 1.45 0.91 -26.26
N GLU A 128 2.16 1.82 -25.60
CA GLU A 128 1.66 3.16 -25.28
C GLU A 128 1.38 3.97 -26.56
N GLN A 129 2.27 3.89 -27.54
CA GLN A 129 2.08 4.50 -28.83
C GLN A 129 0.90 3.89 -29.58
N LEU A 130 0.79 2.57 -29.62
CA LEU A 130 -0.37 1.86 -30.19
C LEU A 130 -1.69 2.26 -29.54
N ALA A 131 -1.72 2.46 -28.20
CA ALA A 131 -2.90 2.95 -27.53
C ALA A 131 -3.29 4.36 -27.98
N ALA A 132 -2.32 5.25 -28.18
CA ALA A 132 -2.54 6.61 -28.65
C ALA A 132 -3.03 6.65 -30.10
N GLU A 133 -2.50 5.79 -30.98
CA GLU A 133 -2.81 5.77 -32.42
C GLU A 133 -4.10 5.00 -32.75
N LYS A 134 -4.31 3.83 -32.13
CA LYS A 134 -5.40 2.89 -32.48
C LYS A 134 -6.49 2.81 -31.44
N GLY A 135 -6.26 3.41 -30.27
CA GLY A 135 -7.22 3.43 -29.16
C GLY A 135 -7.11 2.24 -28.21
N ASN A 136 -7.74 2.39 -27.04
CA ASN A 136 -7.67 1.42 -25.93
C ASN A 136 -8.28 0.05 -26.28
N GLU A 137 -9.35 0.04 -27.08
CA GLU A 137 -10.04 -1.20 -27.51
C GLU A 137 -9.14 -2.08 -28.37
N TYR A 138 -8.27 -1.48 -29.18
CA TYR A 138 -7.31 -2.23 -29.98
C TYR A 138 -6.32 -3.01 -29.09
N LEU A 139 -5.74 -2.35 -28.07
CA LEU A 139 -4.86 -3.05 -27.11
C LEU A 139 -5.62 -4.12 -26.34
N HIS A 140 -6.87 -3.86 -25.98
CA HIS A 140 -7.68 -4.83 -25.27
C HIS A 140 -7.99 -6.05 -26.12
N GLN A 141 -8.17 -5.88 -27.43
CA GLN A 141 -8.32 -7.00 -28.37
C GLN A 141 -7.04 -7.84 -28.46
N MET A 142 -5.86 -7.21 -28.49
CA MET A 142 -4.58 -7.92 -28.41
C MET A 142 -4.46 -8.74 -27.11
N LEU A 143 -4.91 -8.16 -25.99
CA LEU A 143 -4.93 -8.90 -24.71
C LEU A 143 -5.90 -10.09 -24.75
N LEU A 144 -7.07 -9.93 -25.39
CA LEU A 144 -8.05 -11.01 -25.53
C LEU A 144 -7.48 -12.23 -26.29
N GLU A 145 -6.59 -11.99 -27.26
CA GLU A 145 -5.94 -13.06 -28.04
C GLU A 145 -4.93 -13.86 -27.22
N VAL A 146 -4.19 -13.22 -26.30
CA VAL A 146 -3.11 -13.86 -25.55
C VAL A 146 -3.49 -14.25 -24.12
N ASP A 147 -4.44 -13.54 -23.52
CA ASP A 147 -4.93 -13.78 -22.16
C ASP A 147 -6.43 -13.43 -22.03
N PRO A 148 -7.32 -14.30 -22.49
CA PRO A 148 -8.76 -14.06 -22.43
C PRO A 148 -9.29 -13.88 -20.99
N VAL A 149 -8.64 -14.49 -20.00
CA VAL A 149 -9.03 -14.38 -18.59
C VAL A 149 -8.76 -12.97 -18.09
N SER A 150 -7.54 -12.45 -18.31
CA SER A 150 -7.21 -11.07 -17.98
C SER A 150 -8.07 -10.06 -18.76
N ALA A 151 -8.34 -10.29 -20.04
CA ALA A 151 -9.18 -9.41 -20.84
C ALA A 151 -10.62 -9.31 -20.29
N LYS A 152 -11.17 -10.38 -19.73
CA LYS A 152 -12.48 -10.36 -19.06
C LYS A 152 -12.47 -9.54 -17.74
N GLU A 153 -11.36 -9.54 -17.02
CA GLU A 153 -11.23 -8.86 -15.72
C GLU A 153 -10.77 -7.40 -15.83
N ILE A 154 -10.04 -7.06 -16.90
CA ILE A 154 -9.43 -5.74 -17.11
C ILE A 154 -10.23 -4.98 -18.14
N HIS A 155 -10.84 -3.87 -17.75
CA HIS A 155 -11.57 -3.02 -18.69
C HIS A 155 -10.59 -2.32 -19.66
N ALA A 156 -10.95 -2.16 -20.95
CA ALA A 156 -10.11 -1.55 -21.98
C ALA A 156 -9.54 -0.18 -21.59
N ASN A 157 -10.32 0.64 -20.88
CA ASN A 157 -9.86 1.94 -20.39
C ASN A 157 -8.79 1.86 -19.27
N ASN A 158 -8.52 0.69 -18.75
CA ASN A 158 -7.41 0.48 -17.81
C ASN A 158 -6.12 0.15 -18.57
N VAL A 159 -5.72 1.06 -19.47
CA VAL A 159 -4.60 0.90 -20.40
C VAL A 159 -3.33 0.41 -19.73
N LYS A 160 -2.98 0.97 -18.57
CA LYS A 160 -1.78 0.55 -17.81
C LYS A 160 -1.81 -0.93 -17.43
N ARG A 161 -2.98 -1.48 -17.08
CA ARG A 161 -3.11 -2.91 -16.75
C ARG A 161 -3.11 -3.77 -17.99
N VAL A 162 -3.74 -3.31 -19.08
CA VAL A 162 -3.72 -4.00 -20.38
C VAL A 162 -2.27 -4.12 -20.86
N ILE A 163 -1.53 -3.00 -20.89
CA ILE A 163 -0.11 -2.98 -21.26
C ILE A 163 0.69 -3.94 -20.38
N ARG A 164 0.53 -3.89 -19.05
CA ARG A 164 1.26 -4.77 -18.15
C ARG A 164 1.02 -6.26 -18.44
N ALA A 165 -0.20 -6.63 -18.78
CA ALA A 165 -0.52 -8.03 -19.12
C ALA A 165 0.09 -8.46 -20.46
N LEU A 166 0.09 -7.57 -21.45
CA LEU A 166 0.75 -7.80 -22.74
C LEU A 166 2.27 -7.89 -22.61
N GLU A 167 2.91 -7.00 -21.84
CA GLU A 167 4.34 -7.06 -21.54
C GLU A 167 4.72 -8.39 -20.87
N PHE A 168 3.93 -8.79 -19.87
CA PHE A 168 4.18 -10.05 -19.18
C PHE A 168 4.14 -11.24 -20.15
N TYR A 169 3.14 -11.28 -21.04
CA TYR A 169 3.04 -12.32 -22.06
C TYR A 169 4.21 -12.27 -23.06
N HIS A 170 4.59 -11.06 -23.50
CA HIS A 170 5.72 -10.87 -24.40
C HIS A 170 7.04 -11.42 -23.83
N GLN A 171 7.29 -11.15 -22.55
CA GLN A 171 8.51 -11.58 -21.85
C GLN A 171 8.52 -13.06 -21.52
N ASN A 172 7.38 -13.63 -21.13
CA ASN A 172 7.32 -14.97 -20.52
C ASN A 172 6.66 -16.03 -21.40
N HIS A 173 6.00 -15.64 -22.51
CA HIS A 173 5.29 -16.51 -23.44
C HIS A 173 4.15 -17.34 -22.79
N PHE A 174 3.61 -16.89 -21.65
CA PHE A 174 2.40 -17.44 -21.03
C PHE A 174 1.57 -16.33 -20.36
N PRO A 175 0.25 -16.54 -20.17
CA PRO A 175 -0.65 -15.50 -19.66
C PRO A 175 -0.34 -15.06 -18.22
N ILE A 176 -0.45 -13.74 -17.94
CA ILE A 176 -0.32 -13.24 -16.58
C ILE A 176 -1.43 -13.76 -15.65
N SER A 177 -2.61 -14.09 -16.19
CA SER A 177 -3.68 -14.70 -15.40
C SER A 177 -3.29 -16.07 -14.84
N ALA A 178 -2.57 -16.89 -15.61
CA ALA A 178 -2.06 -18.18 -15.15
C ALA A 178 -1.02 -18.00 -14.04
N HIS A 179 -0.06 -17.10 -14.23
CA HIS A 179 0.91 -16.74 -13.19
C HIS A 179 0.22 -16.26 -11.91
N ASN A 180 -0.72 -15.32 -12.04
CA ASN A 180 -1.45 -14.80 -10.88
C ASN A 180 -2.26 -15.88 -10.15
N GLN A 181 -2.81 -16.84 -10.87
CA GLN A 181 -3.52 -17.96 -10.26
C GLN A 181 -2.57 -18.85 -9.46
N GLU A 182 -1.43 -19.21 -10.04
CA GLU A 182 -0.39 -19.97 -9.35
C GLU A 182 0.09 -19.25 -8.07
N GLN A 183 0.40 -17.95 -8.18
CA GLN A 183 0.84 -17.16 -7.02
C GLN A 183 -0.23 -17.04 -5.92
N LYS A 184 -1.52 -17.06 -6.26
CA LYS A 184 -2.62 -17.08 -5.27
C LYS A 184 -2.70 -18.39 -4.49
N GLU A 185 -2.30 -19.48 -5.09
CA GLU A 185 -2.32 -20.82 -4.49
C GLU A 185 -1.11 -21.07 -3.58
N HIS A 186 -0.06 -20.26 -3.68
CA HIS A 186 1.09 -20.38 -2.80
C HIS A 186 0.68 -20.22 -1.33
N GLU A 187 1.07 -21.19 -0.53
CA GLU A 187 0.98 -21.07 0.92
C GLU A 187 1.98 -20.02 1.43
N THR A 188 1.62 -19.36 2.52
CA THR A 188 2.56 -18.45 3.17
C THR A 188 3.78 -19.21 3.70
N PRO A 189 5.02 -18.72 3.46
CA PRO A 189 6.23 -19.33 4.04
C PRO A 189 6.41 -18.96 5.53
N TYR A 190 5.52 -18.15 6.09
CA TYR A 190 5.60 -17.66 7.45
C TYR A 190 4.59 -18.34 8.37
N ASN A 191 4.91 -18.40 9.67
CA ASN A 191 3.91 -18.56 10.72
C ASN A 191 3.26 -17.18 10.92
N LEU A 192 2.03 -17.02 10.38
CA LEU A 192 1.42 -15.71 10.11
C LEU A 192 0.23 -15.43 11.05
N ALA A 193 0.26 -14.27 11.71
CA ALA A 193 -0.94 -13.65 12.27
C ALA A 193 -1.31 -12.41 11.45
N TYR A 194 -2.45 -12.42 10.76
CA TYR A 194 -2.85 -11.36 9.83
C TYR A 194 -4.10 -10.63 10.34
N PHE A 195 -3.87 -9.50 11.03
CA PHE A 195 -4.93 -8.69 11.61
C PHE A 195 -5.37 -7.57 10.68
N VAL A 196 -6.69 -7.42 10.52
CA VAL A 196 -7.33 -6.33 9.77
C VAL A 196 -8.12 -5.46 10.73
N LEU A 197 -7.58 -4.30 11.08
CA LEU A 197 -8.26 -3.34 11.94
C LEU A 197 -9.38 -2.63 11.16
N ASN A 198 -10.57 -2.59 11.73
CA ASN A 198 -11.73 -2.00 11.09
C ASN A 198 -12.55 -1.16 12.07
N VAL A 199 -13.29 -0.21 11.52
CA VAL A 199 -14.28 0.60 12.22
C VAL A 199 -15.54 0.74 11.37
N PRO A 200 -16.72 1.02 11.96
CA PRO A 200 -17.93 1.29 11.19
C PRO A 200 -17.71 2.37 10.12
N ARG A 201 -18.36 2.18 8.97
CA ARG A 201 -18.14 3.00 7.77
C ARG A 201 -18.31 4.50 8.01
N ASP A 202 -19.37 4.87 8.72
CA ASP A 202 -19.69 6.30 8.93
C ASP A 202 -18.63 6.96 9.81
N LEU A 203 -18.15 6.24 10.84
CA LEU A 203 -17.06 6.69 11.69
C LEU A 203 -15.74 6.77 10.89
N LEU A 204 -15.47 5.78 10.02
CA LEU A 204 -14.28 5.79 9.15
C LEU A 204 -14.28 7.03 8.26
N TYR A 205 -15.40 7.33 7.63
CA TYR A 205 -15.50 8.47 6.72
C TYR A 205 -15.36 9.80 7.46
N LYS A 206 -15.98 9.93 8.64
CA LYS A 206 -15.78 11.09 9.50
C LYS A 206 -14.29 11.27 9.87
N ARG A 207 -13.63 10.20 10.33
CA ARG A 207 -12.20 10.24 10.68
C ARG A 207 -11.29 10.59 9.50
N ILE A 208 -11.66 10.18 8.30
CA ILE A 208 -10.94 10.57 7.07
C ILE A 208 -11.08 12.06 6.82
N ASP A 209 -12.30 12.59 6.91
CA ASP A 209 -12.56 14.00 6.65
C ASP A 209 -11.90 14.89 7.72
N ASP A 210 -12.05 14.57 9.01
CA ASP A 210 -11.41 15.26 10.13
C ASP A 210 -9.87 15.26 9.97
N ARG A 211 -9.27 14.14 9.60
CA ARG A 211 -7.82 14.02 9.39
C ARG A 211 -7.30 14.88 8.25
N ILE A 212 -8.07 15.03 7.17
CA ILE A 212 -7.68 15.89 6.05
C ILE A 212 -7.72 17.37 6.49
N ASP A 213 -8.72 17.76 7.28
CA ASP A 213 -8.80 19.10 7.85
C ASP A 213 -7.58 19.38 8.77
N GLU A 214 -7.24 18.42 9.65
CA GLU A 214 -6.02 18.51 10.46
C GLU A 214 -4.73 18.57 9.62
N MET A 215 -4.64 17.86 8.51
CA MET A 215 -3.47 17.93 7.62
C MET A 215 -3.30 19.34 7.03
N LEU A 216 -4.40 19.98 6.64
CA LEU A 216 -4.37 21.35 6.15
C LEU A 216 -3.95 22.35 7.24
N GLU A 217 -4.49 22.21 8.45
CA GLU A 217 -4.09 23.00 9.61
C GLU A 217 -2.61 22.82 9.99
N LYS A 218 -2.07 21.61 9.80
CA LYS A 218 -0.66 21.28 10.07
C LYS A 218 0.30 21.72 8.95
N GLY A 219 -0.20 22.29 7.86
CA GLY A 219 0.63 22.84 6.77
C GLY A 219 0.80 21.90 5.57
N LEU A 220 -0.20 21.09 5.22
CA LEU A 220 -0.17 20.25 4.00
C LEU A 220 0.07 21.11 2.74
N LEU A 221 -0.54 22.29 2.67
CA LEU A 221 -0.37 23.19 1.53
C LEU A 221 1.09 23.64 1.39
N GLU A 222 1.70 24.06 2.49
CA GLU A 222 3.08 24.52 2.56
C GLU A 222 4.07 23.37 2.24
N GLU A 223 3.78 22.15 2.72
CA GLU A 223 4.57 20.98 2.39
C GLU A 223 4.59 20.74 0.86
N VAL A 224 3.43 20.77 0.21
CA VAL A 224 3.33 20.55 -1.24
C VAL A 224 3.94 21.71 -2.03
N GLN A 225 3.78 22.95 -1.59
CA GLN A 225 4.46 24.12 -2.20
C GLN A 225 5.98 23.97 -2.14
N LYS A 226 6.52 23.53 -0.99
CA LYS A 226 7.95 23.27 -0.82
C LYS A 226 8.42 22.17 -1.78
N LEU A 227 7.72 21.05 -1.84
CA LEU A 227 8.03 19.96 -2.78
C LEU A 227 8.03 20.44 -4.23
N LYS A 228 7.03 21.23 -4.63
CA LYS A 228 6.97 21.84 -5.97
C LYS A 228 8.16 22.77 -6.23
N SER A 229 8.57 23.57 -5.24
CA SER A 229 9.75 24.47 -5.35
C SER A 229 11.07 23.72 -5.47
N MET A 230 11.13 22.48 -4.95
CA MET A 230 12.27 21.56 -5.10
C MET A 230 12.30 20.86 -6.47
N GLY A 231 11.32 21.10 -7.35
CA GLY A 231 11.22 20.51 -8.68
C GLY A 231 10.38 19.24 -8.77
N TYR A 232 9.75 18.82 -7.68
CA TYR A 232 8.86 17.65 -7.70
C TYR A 232 7.51 18.01 -8.34
N HIS A 233 7.06 17.21 -9.28
CA HIS A 233 5.90 17.51 -10.11
C HIS A 233 4.98 16.28 -10.30
N ARG A 234 3.79 16.51 -10.81
CA ARG A 234 2.72 15.49 -11.00
C ARG A 234 3.11 14.31 -11.88
N GLY A 235 4.17 14.41 -12.69
CA GLY A 235 4.69 13.29 -13.48
C GLY A 235 5.39 12.20 -12.65
N MET A 236 5.81 12.53 -11.43
CA MET A 236 6.52 11.60 -10.54
C MET A 236 5.53 10.69 -9.79
N VAL A 237 5.92 9.42 -9.60
CA VAL A 237 5.08 8.42 -8.90
C VAL A 237 4.77 8.85 -7.47
N SER A 238 5.74 9.37 -6.75
CA SER A 238 5.58 9.90 -5.39
C SER A 238 4.49 10.97 -5.31
N MET A 239 4.46 11.88 -6.27
CA MET A 239 3.53 13.01 -6.30
C MET A 239 2.11 12.63 -6.77
N GLN A 240 1.86 11.35 -7.08
CA GLN A 240 0.53 10.80 -7.35
C GLN A 240 -0.21 10.37 -6.06
N GLY A 241 0.43 10.45 -4.90
CA GLY A 241 -0.20 10.18 -3.62
C GLY A 241 -1.40 11.11 -3.33
N LEU A 242 -2.37 10.58 -2.57
CA LEU A 242 -3.50 11.37 -2.07
C LEU A 242 -3.00 12.51 -1.19
N GLY A 243 -3.55 13.69 -1.38
CA GLY A 243 -3.09 14.94 -0.79
C GLY A 243 -2.13 15.70 -1.69
N TYR A 244 -1.15 15.03 -2.27
CA TYR A 244 -0.14 15.66 -3.11
C TYR A 244 -0.66 16.03 -4.50
N LYS A 245 -1.25 15.08 -5.22
CA LYS A 245 -1.75 15.34 -6.58
C LYS A 245 -2.88 16.36 -6.63
N GLU A 246 -3.76 16.38 -5.61
CA GLU A 246 -4.88 17.32 -5.53
C GLU A 246 -4.40 18.74 -5.22
N ILE A 247 -3.48 18.87 -4.25
CA ILE A 247 -2.92 20.19 -3.90
C ILE A 247 -2.02 20.70 -5.03
N LEU A 248 -1.24 19.84 -5.70
CA LEU A 248 -0.47 20.27 -6.89
C LEU A 248 -1.38 20.80 -8.00
N ALA A 249 -2.53 20.15 -8.27
CA ALA A 249 -3.48 20.63 -9.27
C ALA A 249 -4.06 22.01 -8.92
N TYR A 250 -4.33 22.26 -7.63
CA TYR A 250 -4.66 23.60 -7.14
C TYR A 250 -3.51 24.60 -7.40
N LEU A 251 -2.27 24.25 -7.05
CA LEU A 251 -1.09 25.09 -7.26
C LEU A 251 -0.74 25.31 -8.75
N ASP A 252 -1.22 24.44 -9.63
CA ASP A 252 -1.14 24.56 -11.08
C ASP A 252 -2.30 25.38 -11.67
N GLY A 253 -3.26 25.81 -10.84
CA GLY A 253 -4.39 26.68 -11.23
C GLY A 253 -5.55 25.93 -11.90
N GLU A 254 -5.64 24.59 -11.77
CA GLU A 254 -6.71 23.81 -12.39
C GLU A 254 -8.07 24.04 -11.71
N TYR A 255 -8.08 24.31 -10.40
CA TYR A 255 -9.28 24.57 -9.61
C TYR A 255 -8.93 25.25 -8.26
N PRO A 256 -9.90 25.85 -7.54
CA PRO A 256 -9.67 26.48 -6.24
C PRO A 256 -9.37 25.45 -5.15
N LEU A 257 -8.79 25.91 -4.02
CA LEU A 257 -8.39 25.06 -2.88
C LEU A 257 -9.57 24.27 -2.30
N GLU A 258 -10.73 24.88 -2.18
CA GLU A 258 -11.94 24.21 -1.67
C GLU A 258 -12.29 22.98 -2.50
N GLU A 259 -12.13 23.07 -3.83
CA GLU A 259 -12.37 21.96 -4.74
C GLU A 259 -11.28 20.88 -4.58
N ALA A 260 -9.99 21.25 -4.42
CA ALA A 260 -8.92 20.32 -4.11
C ALA A 260 -9.23 19.50 -2.85
N VAL A 261 -9.65 20.17 -1.78
CA VAL A 261 -10.00 19.52 -0.49
C VAL A 261 -11.21 18.60 -0.66
N ARG A 262 -12.23 19.04 -1.38
CA ARG A 262 -13.43 18.22 -1.65
C ARG A 262 -13.07 16.94 -2.42
N ILE A 263 -12.21 17.05 -3.45
CA ILE A 263 -11.71 15.92 -4.23
C ILE A 263 -10.89 15.00 -3.33
N LEU A 264 -9.96 15.53 -2.55
CA LEU A 264 -9.11 14.77 -1.64
C LEU A 264 -9.93 13.94 -0.63
N LYS A 265 -10.92 14.56 0.04
CA LYS A 265 -11.82 13.86 0.96
C LYS A 265 -12.57 12.71 0.25
N ARG A 266 -13.15 12.98 -0.92
CA ARG A 266 -13.85 11.97 -1.73
C ARG A 266 -12.93 10.80 -2.12
N ASP A 267 -11.75 11.11 -2.65
CA ASP A 267 -10.84 10.10 -3.20
C ASP A 267 -10.17 9.28 -2.09
N THR A 268 -9.97 9.86 -0.91
CA THR A 268 -9.49 9.16 0.28
C THR A 268 -10.57 8.19 0.80
N ARG A 269 -11.85 8.57 0.82
CA ARG A 269 -12.94 7.63 1.15
C ARG A 269 -13.03 6.48 0.14
N HIS A 270 -12.86 6.77 -1.15
CA HIS A 270 -12.80 5.73 -2.20
C HIS A 270 -11.58 4.82 -2.03
N PHE A 271 -10.44 5.36 -1.62
CA PHE A 271 -9.24 4.59 -1.33
C PHE A 271 -9.48 3.64 -0.14
N ALA A 272 -10.05 4.13 0.96
CA ALA A 272 -10.39 3.30 2.11
C ALA A 272 -11.37 2.16 1.73
N LYS A 273 -12.36 2.45 0.88
CA LYS A 273 -13.28 1.42 0.35
C LYS A 273 -12.53 0.35 -0.47
N ARG A 274 -11.57 0.76 -1.31
CA ARG A 274 -10.74 -0.19 -2.09
C ARG A 274 -9.87 -1.06 -1.17
N GLN A 275 -9.28 -0.48 -0.12
CA GLN A 275 -8.51 -1.23 0.89
C GLN A 275 -9.37 -2.31 1.56
N LEU A 276 -10.57 -1.96 2.06
CA LEU A 276 -11.49 -2.93 2.66
C LEU A 276 -11.91 -4.02 1.67
N THR A 277 -12.16 -3.66 0.41
CA THR A 277 -12.49 -4.63 -0.64
C THR A 277 -11.33 -5.60 -0.88
N TRP A 278 -10.09 -5.10 -0.83
CA TRP A 278 -8.89 -5.94 -0.95
C TRP A 278 -8.81 -6.93 0.22
N PHE A 279 -8.84 -6.44 1.46
CA PHE A 279 -8.66 -7.29 2.65
C PHE A 279 -9.76 -8.33 2.82
N ARG A 280 -10.98 -8.09 2.33
CA ARG A 280 -12.07 -9.09 2.31
C ARG A 280 -11.81 -10.26 1.36
N ARG A 281 -10.91 -10.13 0.41
CA ARG A 281 -10.52 -11.19 -0.53
C ARG A 281 -9.34 -12.02 -0.03
N GLU A 282 -8.58 -11.47 0.93
CA GLU A 282 -7.46 -12.18 1.53
C GLU A 282 -7.98 -13.30 2.43
N LYS A 283 -7.35 -14.48 2.29
CA LYS A 283 -7.63 -15.63 3.16
C LYS A 283 -6.88 -15.47 4.48
N ASP A 284 -7.37 -16.13 5.52
CA ASP A 284 -6.73 -16.23 6.84
C ASP A 284 -6.57 -14.89 7.58
N THR A 285 -7.34 -13.87 7.19
CA THR A 285 -7.39 -12.58 7.88
C THR A 285 -8.26 -12.65 9.13
N ILE A 286 -7.77 -12.01 10.19
CA ILE A 286 -8.45 -11.89 11.47
C ILE A 286 -8.95 -10.45 11.60
N TRP A 287 -10.26 -10.28 11.50
CA TRP A 287 -10.87 -8.95 11.59
C TRP A 287 -11.00 -8.50 13.03
N MET A 288 -10.44 -7.34 13.33
CA MET A 288 -10.48 -6.66 14.60
C MET A 288 -11.42 -5.45 14.46
N ASN A 289 -12.73 -5.67 14.62
CA ASN A 289 -13.72 -4.61 14.55
C ASN A 289 -13.70 -3.83 15.87
N LYS A 290 -13.26 -2.57 15.85
CA LYS A 290 -13.02 -1.78 17.08
C LYS A 290 -14.29 -1.54 17.89
N ASP A 291 -15.44 -1.51 17.26
CA ASP A 291 -16.76 -1.39 17.92
C ASP A 291 -17.14 -2.62 18.75
N GLU A 292 -16.65 -3.81 18.41
CA GLU A 292 -16.83 -5.04 19.21
C GLU A 292 -16.02 -5.01 20.53
N PHE A 293 -15.08 -4.09 20.66
CA PHE A 293 -14.21 -3.88 21.83
C PHE A 293 -14.48 -2.53 22.50
N ASP A 294 -15.62 -1.89 22.25
CA ASP A 294 -15.93 -0.54 22.76
C ASP A 294 -14.82 0.49 22.47
N TYR A 295 -14.11 0.32 21.34
CA TYR A 295 -12.93 1.12 20.95
C TYR A 295 -11.77 1.10 21.93
N ASN A 296 -11.74 0.16 22.88
CA ASN A 296 -10.66 -0.02 23.85
C ASN A 296 -9.47 -0.73 23.18
N GLU A 297 -8.38 0.00 22.98
CA GLU A 297 -7.19 -0.53 22.30
C GLU A 297 -6.43 -1.57 23.15
N ASP A 298 -6.53 -1.53 24.48
CA ASP A 298 -5.91 -2.53 25.35
C ASP A 298 -6.59 -3.89 25.18
N LEU A 299 -7.93 -3.93 25.13
CA LEU A 299 -8.67 -5.17 24.86
C LEU A 299 -8.38 -5.74 23.47
N ILE A 300 -8.22 -4.86 22.47
CA ILE A 300 -7.84 -5.29 21.12
C ILE A 300 -6.44 -5.89 21.14
N LEU A 301 -5.50 -5.24 21.81
CA LEU A 301 -4.13 -5.73 21.96
C LEU A 301 -4.08 -7.08 22.68
N GLU A 302 -4.80 -7.23 23.80
CA GLU A 302 -4.90 -8.50 24.54
C GLU A 302 -5.40 -9.63 23.64
N LYS A 303 -6.45 -9.37 22.85
CA LYS A 303 -6.98 -10.37 21.90
C LYS A 303 -5.97 -10.72 20.79
N MET A 304 -5.24 -9.73 20.28
CA MET A 304 -4.18 -9.98 19.30
C MET A 304 -3.04 -10.84 19.88
N LEU A 305 -2.65 -10.58 21.14
CA LEU A 305 -1.61 -11.36 21.83
C LEU A 305 -2.07 -12.80 22.14
N GLU A 306 -3.32 -12.99 22.52
CA GLU A 306 -3.93 -14.31 22.68
C GLU A 306 -3.80 -15.13 21.40
N ILE A 307 -4.23 -14.56 20.26
CA ILE A 307 -4.16 -15.22 18.96
C ILE A 307 -2.70 -15.51 18.54
N CYS A 308 -1.77 -14.60 18.84
CA CYS A 308 -0.35 -14.82 18.56
C CYS A 308 0.22 -16.02 19.36
N ARG A 309 -0.22 -16.21 20.61
CA ARG A 309 0.17 -17.38 21.42
C ARG A 309 -0.47 -18.67 20.88
N GLU A 310 -1.75 -18.66 20.55
CA GLU A 310 -2.45 -19.81 19.93
C GLU A 310 -1.79 -20.28 18.65
N ARG A 311 -1.19 -19.34 17.88
CA ARG A 311 -0.45 -19.61 16.65
C ARG A 311 1.04 -19.91 16.86
N GLU A 312 1.51 -20.00 18.08
CA GLU A 312 2.93 -20.25 18.40
C GLU A 312 3.87 -19.20 17.77
N ILE A 313 3.42 -17.93 17.69
CA ILE A 313 4.23 -16.79 17.25
C ILE A 313 5.03 -16.22 18.43
N LEU A 314 4.49 -16.36 19.65
CA LEU A 314 5.05 -15.89 20.91
C LEU A 314 5.45 -17.05 21.80
#